data_3e03079461e8e706a954f0e1d70630c2
#
_entry.id   3e03079461e8e706a954f0e1d70630c2
#
_cell.length_a   1.000
_cell.length_b   1.000
_cell.length_c   1.000
_cell.angle_alpha   90.00
_cell.angle_beta   90.00
_cell.angle_gamma   90.00
#
_symmetry.space_group_name_H-M   'P 1'
#
loop_
_entity.id
_entity.type
_entity.pdbx_description
1 polymer ?
#
loop_
_entity_poly.entity_id
_entity_poly.type
_entity_poly.pdbx_seq_one_letter_code
_entity_poly.pdbx_strand_id
1 'polypeptide(L)'
;GKLLATYTTHNSSLSNNVVLSLAEREGEIWIGTDGGGINILDPETGHFSLLEHVPGSDNYSLPANSILCLYNDYNNNIWAGSIRNGLISIREVSMKTYTDVPPGNDRGLSNNTVLSLFQESQDQIWVGTDGGGINNFNPLTEKFTHYPSTWEDKVASICQFTPGKLLISIFSQGVFIFNPATGEKQPFTIVDAETTALLCNRGKAVNLLRNTHHSILFLGEHIYIYD
;
A
#
# COMPACT_ATOMS: atom_id res chain seq x y z
N GLY A 1 -17.17 -15.14 -15.42
CA GLY A 1 -17.18 -13.73 -15.82
C GLY A 1 -16.81 -13.55 -17.29
N LYS A 2 -17.17 -12.43 -17.90
CA LYS A 2 -16.81 -12.09 -19.28
C LYS A 2 -15.73 -11.02 -19.22
N LEU A 3 -14.62 -11.19 -19.95
CA LEU A 3 -13.63 -10.13 -20.15
C LEU A 3 -14.29 -9.01 -20.97
N LEU A 4 -14.28 -7.78 -20.45
CA LEU A 4 -14.91 -6.62 -21.10
C LEU A 4 -13.91 -5.83 -21.94
N ALA A 5 -12.71 -5.55 -21.39
CA ALA A 5 -11.67 -4.81 -22.06
C ALA A 5 -10.28 -5.23 -21.58
N THR A 6 -9.26 -4.98 -22.38
CA THR A 6 -7.84 -5.08 -22.01
C THR A 6 -7.13 -3.82 -22.49
N TYR A 7 -6.43 -3.16 -21.58
CA TYR A 7 -5.69 -1.94 -21.86
C TYR A 7 -4.18 -2.19 -21.79
N THR A 8 -3.46 -1.69 -22.77
CA THR A 8 -2.00 -1.72 -22.86
C THR A 8 -1.49 -0.41 -23.43
N THR A 9 -0.20 -0.14 -23.32
CA THR A 9 0.45 1.03 -23.96
C THR A 9 0.33 1.04 -25.50
N HIS A 10 -0.05 -0.08 -26.12
CA HIS A 10 -0.22 -0.20 -27.58
C HIS A 10 -1.65 0.11 -28.04
N ASN A 11 -2.65 -0.08 -27.19
CA ASN A 11 -4.06 0.07 -27.57
C ASN A 11 -4.81 1.13 -26.75
N SER A 12 -4.13 1.82 -25.84
CA SER A 12 -4.71 2.85 -24.96
C SER A 12 -3.65 3.90 -24.61
N SER A 13 -4.07 4.93 -23.87
CA SER A 13 -3.17 5.95 -23.31
C SER A 13 -2.55 5.54 -21.97
N LEU A 14 -2.55 4.26 -21.63
CA LEU A 14 -1.85 3.75 -20.44
C LEU A 14 -0.34 4.05 -20.57
N SER A 15 0.25 4.70 -19.59
CA SER A 15 1.63 5.19 -19.64
C SER A 15 2.68 4.08 -19.53
N ASN A 16 2.36 2.97 -18.82
CA ASN A 16 3.27 1.84 -18.62
C ASN A 16 2.49 0.54 -18.41
N ASN A 17 2.96 -0.56 -19.01
CA ASN A 17 2.34 -1.88 -18.88
C ASN A 17 2.64 -2.59 -17.54
N VAL A 18 3.60 -2.10 -16.76
CA VAL A 18 3.89 -2.63 -15.42
C VAL A 18 2.99 -1.93 -14.42
N VAL A 19 1.81 -2.50 -14.23
CA VAL A 19 0.82 -2.03 -13.26
C VAL A 19 1.14 -2.65 -11.90
N LEU A 20 1.31 -1.83 -10.88
CA LEU A 20 1.69 -2.24 -9.53
C LEU A 20 0.53 -2.17 -8.54
N SER A 21 -0.40 -1.23 -8.72
CA SER A 21 -1.51 -1.03 -7.81
C SER A 21 -2.74 -0.43 -8.47
N LEU A 22 -3.90 -0.66 -7.86
CA LEU A 22 -5.18 -0.13 -8.28
C LEU A 22 -5.93 0.43 -7.07
N ALA A 23 -6.63 1.53 -7.27
CA ALA A 23 -7.64 2.06 -6.34
C ALA A 23 -8.85 2.55 -7.16
N GLU A 24 -10.01 2.59 -6.53
CA GLU A 24 -11.23 3.18 -7.12
C GLU A 24 -11.54 4.47 -6.38
N ARG A 25 -11.92 5.51 -7.13
CA ARG A 25 -12.41 6.78 -6.59
C ARG A 25 -13.49 7.34 -7.50
N GLU A 26 -14.71 7.49 -6.97
CA GLU A 26 -15.84 8.13 -7.68
C GLU A 26 -16.15 7.54 -9.07
N GLY A 27 -15.98 6.23 -9.21
CA GLY A 27 -16.20 5.51 -10.47
C GLY A 27 -14.98 5.45 -11.38
N GLU A 28 -13.92 6.21 -11.10
CA GLU A 28 -12.64 6.14 -11.81
C GLU A 28 -11.71 5.07 -11.24
N ILE A 29 -10.91 4.46 -12.10
CA ILE A 29 -9.88 3.50 -11.71
C ILE A 29 -8.52 4.19 -11.73
N TRP A 30 -7.92 4.33 -10.56
CA TRP A 30 -6.59 4.90 -10.36
C TRP A 30 -5.55 3.78 -10.42
N ILE A 31 -4.58 3.91 -11.32
CA ILE A 31 -3.64 2.85 -11.72
C ILE A 31 -2.22 3.34 -11.45
N GLY A 32 -1.59 2.80 -10.42
CA GLY A 32 -0.18 3.04 -10.12
C GLY A 32 0.72 2.14 -10.94
N THR A 33 1.75 2.72 -11.55
CA THR A 33 2.64 2.03 -12.47
C THR A 33 4.12 2.15 -12.07
N ASP A 34 4.97 1.28 -12.61
CA ASP A 34 6.41 1.38 -12.43
C ASP A 34 7.03 2.31 -13.48
N GLY A 35 7.30 3.54 -13.05
CA GLY A 35 7.91 4.57 -13.89
C GLY A 35 6.98 5.36 -14.80
N GLY A 36 5.67 5.04 -14.86
CA GLY A 36 4.67 5.75 -15.66
C GLY A 36 3.72 6.64 -14.86
N GLY A 37 3.97 6.87 -13.57
CA GLY A 37 3.10 7.67 -12.72
C GLY A 37 1.79 6.99 -12.34
N ILE A 38 0.73 7.80 -12.17
CA ILE A 38 -0.63 7.34 -11.89
C ILE A 38 -1.50 7.63 -13.11
N ASN A 39 -2.08 6.58 -13.69
CA ASN A 39 -3.09 6.72 -14.74
C ASN A 39 -4.48 6.67 -14.10
N ILE A 40 -5.39 7.51 -14.55
CA ILE A 40 -6.77 7.56 -14.10
C ILE A 40 -7.64 7.19 -15.29
N LEU A 41 -8.30 6.03 -15.20
CA LEU A 41 -9.19 5.50 -16.22
C LEU A 41 -10.64 5.77 -15.84
N ASP A 42 -11.36 6.45 -16.73
CA ASP A 42 -12.83 6.42 -16.74
C ASP A 42 -13.29 5.14 -17.48
N PRO A 43 -13.85 4.15 -16.77
CA PRO A 43 -14.24 2.88 -17.37
C PRO A 43 -15.47 2.98 -18.29
N GLU A 44 -16.27 4.04 -18.18
CA GLU A 44 -17.45 4.25 -19.04
C GLU A 44 -17.04 4.74 -20.43
N THR A 45 -16.08 5.66 -20.49
CA THR A 45 -15.61 6.28 -21.74
C THR A 45 -14.34 5.63 -22.29
N GLY A 46 -13.58 4.93 -21.43
CA GLY A 46 -12.25 4.42 -21.76
C GLY A 46 -11.17 5.50 -21.83
N HIS A 47 -11.47 6.71 -21.36
CA HIS A 47 -10.52 7.82 -21.35
C HIS A 47 -9.51 7.66 -20.22
N PHE A 48 -8.24 8.02 -20.50
CA PHE A 48 -7.15 8.05 -19.53
C PHE A 48 -6.68 9.48 -19.28
N SER A 49 -6.54 9.85 -18.00
CA SER A 49 -5.78 11.00 -17.53
C SER A 49 -4.49 10.52 -16.87
N LEU A 50 -3.44 11.34 -16.86
CA LEU A 50 -2.13 10.99 -16.32
C LEU A 50 -1.68 12.02 -15.29
N LEU A 51 -1.27 11.52 -14.11
CA LEU A 51 -0.48 12.27 -13.14
C LEU A 51 0.95 11.73 -13.18
N GLU A 52 1.90 12.60 -13.50
CA GLU A 52 3.31 12.22 -13.61
C GLU A 52 4.23 13.24 -12.94
N HIS A 53 5.48 12.85 -12.75
CA HIS A 53 6.53 13.76 -12.31
C HIS A 53 6.93 14.70 -13.45
N VAL A 54 6.72 16.00 -13.24
CA VAL A 54 7.17 17.05 -14.16
C VAL A 54 8.30 17.83 -13.49
N PRO A 55 9.55 17.72 -13.95
CA PRO A 55 10.67 18.45 -13.38
C PRO A 55 10.43 19.96 -13.37
N GLY A 56 10.61 20.59 -12.18
CA GLY A 56 10.42 22.04 -12.00
C GLY A 56 8.97 22.50 -11.78
N SER A 57 8.02 21.57 -11.62
CA SER A 57 6.63 21.87 -11.26
C SER A 57 6.42 21.61 -9.77
N ASP A 58 6.14 22.66 -8.98
CA ASP A 58 6.17 22.56 -7.51
C ASP A 58 4.87 22.08 -6.85
N ASN A 59 3.68 22.15 -7.50
CA ASN A 59 2.41 21.97 -6.78
C ASN A 59 1.41 20.97 -7.41
N TYR A 60 1.63 20.48 -8.63
CA TYR A 60 0.68 19.63 -9.36
C TYR A 60 1.36 18.44 -10.05
N SER A 61 2.52 18.06 -9.57
CA SER A 61 3.35 17.01 -10.14
C SER A 61 3.65 15.96 -9.08
N LEU A 62 3.66 14.69 -9.48
CA LEU A 62 4.12 13.63 -8.58
C LEU A 62 5.62 13.83 -8.27
N PRO A 63 6.08 13.49 -7.05
CA PRO A 63 7.50 13.53 -6.72
C PRO A 63 8.27 12.38 -7.39
N ALA A 64 7.58 11.33 -7.85
CA ALA A 64 8.14 10.17 -8.54
C ALA A 64 7.11 9.47 -9.42
N ASN A 65 7.57 8.75 -10.45
CA ASN A 65 6.72 8.01 -11.38
C ASN A 65 6.54 6.52 -11.04
N SER A 66 7.27 5.96 -10.07
CA SER A 66 7.10 4.58 -9.64
C SER A 66 6.22 4.53 -8.40
N ILE A 67 4.97 4.08 -8.58
CA ILE A 67 3.91 4.06 -7.56
C ILE A 67 3.60 2.61 -7.21
N LEU A 68 4.03 2.20 -6.02
CA LEU A 68 3.93 0.82 -5.55
C LEU A 68 2.55 0.46 -5.01
N CYS A 69 1.91 1.40 -4.33
CA CYS A 69 0.59 1.19 -3.76
C CYS A 69 -0.27 2.44 -3.86
N LEU A 70 -1.58 2.22 -4.03
CA LEU A 70 -2.62 3.25 -4.01
C LEU A 70 -3.69 2.85 -3.01
N TYR A 71 -4.25 3.82 -2.34
CA TYR A 71 -5.35 3.63 -1.42
C TYR A 71 -6.31 4.83 -1.45
N ASN A 72 -7.61 4.58 -1.57
CA ASN A 72 -8.66 5.59 -1.41
C ASN A 72 -9.17 5.55 0.03
N ASP A 73 -9.04 6.65 0.76
CA ASP A 73 -9.45 6.75 2.16
C ASP A 73 -10.96 7.04 2.32
N TYR A 74 -11.46 6.99 3.56
CA TYR A 74 -12.88 7.26 3.86
C TYR A 74 -13.34 8.69 3.55
N ASN A 75 -12.41 9.61 3.29
CA ASN A 75 -12.68 10.99 2.89
C ASN A 75 -12.44 11.21 1.39
N ASN A 76 -12.32 10.14 0.62
CA ASN A 76 -12.09 10.18 -0.83
C ASN A 76 -10.73 10.82 -1.23
N ASN A 77 -9.73 10.80 -0.34
CA ASN A 77 -8.37 11.16 -0.70
C ASN A 77 -7.61 9.95 -1.21
N ILE A 78 -6.86 10.12 -2.29
CA ILE A 78 -5.94 9.09 -2.76
C ILE A 78 -4.60 9.23 -2.04
N TRP A 79 -4.16 8.14 -1.43
CA TRP A 79 -2.83 7.97 -0.88
C TRP A 79 -2.01 7.10 -1.80
N ALA A 80 -0.79 7.54 -2.13
CA ALA A 80 0.12 6.81 -2.99
C ALA A 80 1.45 6.58 -2.29
N GLY A 81 1.89 5.33 -2.26
CA GLY A 81 3.23 4.96 -1.82
C GLY A 81 4.18 4.87 -3.01
N SER A 82 5.30 5.56 -2.95
CA SER A 82 6.27 5.65 -4.04
C SER A 82 7.59 4.97 -3.71
N ILE A 83 8.36 4.66 -4.74
CA ILE A 83 9.76 4.22 -4.58
C ILE A 83 10.61 5.44 -4.22
N ARG A 84 11.18 5.45 -3.01
CA ARG A 84 12.16 6.44 -2.50
C ARG A 84 11.65 7.88 -2.32
N ASN A 85 10.37 8.16 -2.60
CA ASN A 85 9.81 9.51 -2.45
C ASN A 85 8.68 9.57 -1.41
N GLY A 86 8.52 8.51 -0.61
CA GLY A 86 7.64 8.46 0.55
C GLY A 86 6.16 8.30 0.22
N LEU A 87 5.34 8.81 1.12
CA LEU A 87 3.89 8.78 1.05
C LEU A 87 3.36 10.10 0.47
N ILE A 88 2.50 9.99 -0.53
CA ILE A 88 1.89 11.10 -1.24
C ILE A 88 0.40 11.13 -0.93
N SER A 89 -0.12 12.26 -0.47
CA SER A 89 -1.57 12.52 -0.36
C SER A 89 -2.01 13.35 -1.55
N ILE A 90 -2.99 12.85 -2.31
CA ILE A 90 -3.56 13.51 -3.50
C ILE A 90 -4.98 13.92 -3.15
N ARG A 91 -5.23 15.23 -3.14
CA ARG A 91 -6.54 15.86 -2.93
C ARG A 91 -6.91 16.67 -4.16
N GLU A 92 -8.18 17.06 -4.32
CA GLU A 92 -8.67 17.79 -5.51
C GLU A 92 -7.83 19.03 -5.89
N VAL A 93 -7.20 19.70 -4.93
CA VAL A 93 -6.49 20.97 -5.13
C VAL A 93 -5.04 20.97 -4.66
N SER A 94 -4.51 19.88 -4.09
CA SER A 94 -3.13 19.87 -3.60
C SER A 94 -2.58 18.45 -3.40
N MET A 95 -1.27 18.29 -3.62
CA MET A 95 -0.51 17.11 -3.20
C MET A 95 0.36 17.48 -2.01
N LYS A 96 0.42 16.57 -1.01
CA LYS A 96 1.34 16.68 0.11
C LYS A 96 2.16 15.39 0.22
N THR A 97 3.46 15.54 0.30
CA THR A 97 4.39 14.42 0.42
C THR A 97 4.96 14.36 1.85
N TYR A 98 5.01 13.14 2.39
CA TYR A 98 5.68 12.82 3.64
C TYR A 98 6.88 11.94 3.33
N THR A 99 8.05 12.39 3.73
CA THR A 99 9.33 11.67 3.53
C THR A 99 9.87 11.13 4.84
N ASP A 100 10.96 10.37 4.78
CA ASP A 100 11.62 9.84 5.96
C ASP A 100 12.26 10.96 6.81
N VAL A 101 12.31 10.68 8.09
CA VAL A 101 12.88 11.58 9.10
C VAL A 101 13.80 10.80 10.04
N PRO A 102 14.76 11.49 10.71
CA PRO A 102 15.58 10.86 11.74
C PRO A 102 14.75 10.21 12.85
N PRO A 103 15.23 9.12 13.45
CA PRO A 103 14.56 8.47 14.58
C PRO A 103 14.21 9.45 15.69
N GLY A 104 12.96 9.32 16.20
CA GLY A 104 12.42 10.21 17.24
C GLY A 104 11.68 11.44 16.72
N ASN A 105 11.70 11.70 15.43
CA ASN A 105 10.85 12.73 14.81
C ASN A 105 9.52 12.12 14.36
N ASP A 106 8.41 12.72 14.76
CA ASP A 106 7.03 12.23 14.48
C ASP A 106 6.40 12.89 13.23
N ARG A 107 7.16 13.61 12.39
CA ARG A 107 6.65 14.38 11.25
C ARG A 107 6.87 13.71 9.88
N GLY A 108 7.34 12.49 9.87
CA GLY A 108 7.58 11.75 8.62
C GLY A 108 7.72 10.25 8.84
N LEU A 109 8.07 9.56 7.78
CA LEU A 109 8.20 8.11 7.73
C LEU A 109 9.51 7.61 8.34
N SER A 110 9.59 6.30 8.59
CA SER A 110 10.84 5.59 8.92
C SER A 110 11.69 5.24 7.70
N ASN A 111 11.07 5.20 6.50
CA ASN A 111 11.75 4.94 5.22
C ASN A 111 10.90 5.46 4.05
N ASN A 112 11.56 5.99 3.01
CA ASN A 112 10.91 6.59 1.84
C ASN A 112 10.32 5.61 0.81
N THR A 113 10.60 4.33 0.94
CA THR A 113 9.99 3.33 0.06
C THR A 113 8.78 2.72 0.75
N VAL A 114 7.59 3.14 0.33
CA VAL A 114 6.30 2.67 0.87
C VAL A 114 5.80 1.50 0.04
N LEU A 115 5.66 0.34 0.69
CA LEU A 115 5.23 -0.92 0.07
C LEU A 115 3.74 -1.19 0.22
N SER A 116 3.14 -0.79 1.35
CA SER A 116 1.74 -1.10 1.65
C SER A 116 1.06 -0.02 2.48
N LEU A 117 -0.25 0.08 2.30
CA LEU A 117 -1.13 1.01 3.03
C LEU A 117 -2.38 0.25 3.49
N PHE A 118 -2.81 0.55 4.71
CA PHE A 118 -4.07 0.05 5.25
C PHE A 118 -4.69 1.11 6.19
N GLN A 119 -5.92 1.50 5.94
CA GLN A 119 -6.66 2.40 6.84
C GLN A 119 -7.51 1.58 7.82
N GLU A 120 -7.26 1.75 9.11
CA GLU A 120 -8.04 1.12 10.18
C GLU A 120 -9.22 2.00 10.62
N SER A 121 -9.01 3.32 10.64
CA SER A 121 -10.02 4.33 11.02
C SER A 121 -9.75 5.67 10.32
N GLN A 122 -10.59 6.69 10.54
CA GLN A 122 -10.39 8.02 9.96
C GLN A 122 -9.10 8.71 10.41
N ASP A 123 -8.59 8.34 11.57
CA ASP A 123 -7.39 8.91 12.19
C ASP A 123 -6.19 7.95 12.21
N GLN A 124 -6.29 6.78 11.56
CA GLN A 124 -5.24 5.75 11.57
C GLN A 124 -5.02 5.14 10.19
N ILE A 125 -3.91 5.49 9.57
CA ILE A 125 -3.40 4.87 8.34
C ILE A 125 -2.10 4.15 8.66
N TRP A 126 -2.09 2.85 8.44
CA TRP A 126 -0.91 2.01 8.59
C TRP A 126 -0.09 2.01 7.31
N VAL A 127 1.21 2.24 7.46
CA VAL A 127 2.16 2.36 6.35
C VAL A 127 3.27 1.35 6.54
N GLY A 128 3.37 0.40 5.61
CA GLY A 128 4.46 -0.57 5.55
C GLY A 128 5.55 -0.10 4.61
N THR A 129 6.80 -0.19 5.04
CA THR A 129 7.95 0.34 4.31
C THR A 129 9.00 -0.74 4.01
N ASP A 130 9.92 -0.45 3.08
CA ASP A 130 11.05 -1.30 2.72
C ASP A 130 12.24 -1.06 3.65
N GLY A 131 12.28 -1.80 4.76
CA GLY A 131 13.36 -1.72 5.73
C GLY A 131 13.16 -0.69 6.85
N GLY A 132 12.08 0.08 6.84
CA GLY A 132 11.69 0.95 7.95
C GLY A 132 10.57 0.38 8.83
N GLY A 133 10.07 -0.82 8.50
CA GLY A 133 9.01 -1.49 9.23
C GLY A 133 7.65 -0.83 9.07
N ILE A 134 6.91 -0.75 10.18
CA ILE A 134 5.55 -0.23 10.24
C ILE A 134 5.54 1.20 10.80
N ASN A 135 4.73 2.05 10.19
CA ASN A 135 4.36 3.36 10.70
C ASN A 135 2.84 3.44 10.85
N ASN A 136 2.36 4.10 11.90
CA ASN A 136 0.97 4.54 12.00
C ASN A 136 0.93 6.05 11.76
N PHE A 137 0.19 6.48 10.77
CA PHE A 137 0.00 7.88 10.42
C PHE A 137 -1.38 8.35 10.83
N ASN A 138 -1.44 9.46 11.55
CA ASN A 138 -2.69 10.14 11.87
C ASN A 138 -2.87 11.33 10.91
N PRO A 139 -3.81 11.27 9.94
CA PRO A 139 -3.99 12.32 8.94
C PRO A 139 -4.60 13.61 9.50
N LEU A 140 -5.24 13.57 10.70
CA LEU A 140 -5.82 14.74 11.33
C LEU A 140 -4.76 15.60 12.03
N THR A 141 -3.76 14.96 12.65
CA THR A 141 -2.66 15.64 13.36
C THR A 141 -1.37 15.70 12.55
N GLU A 142 -1.32 14.97 11.44
CA GLU A 142 -0.16 14.80 10.57
C GLU A 142 1.08 14.23 11.30
N LYS A 143 0.83 13.35 12.27
CA LYS A 143 1.87 12.72 13.07
C LYS A 143 2.01 11.24 12.75
N PHE A 144 3.24 10.77 12.87
CA PHE A 144 3.63 9.39 12.70
C PHE A 144 4.01 8.76 14.04
N THR A 145 3.58 7.51 14.24
CA THR A 145 4.11 6.63 15.29
C THR A 145 4.94 5.56 14.63
N HIS A 146 6.21 5.44 15.01
CA HIS A 146 7.12 4.43 14.51
C HIS A 146 7.21 3.25 15.47
N TYR A 147 7.42 2.06 14.94
CA TYR A 147 7.56 0.83 15.72
C TYR A 147 8.96 0.24 15.55
N PRO A 148 9.93 0.59 16.43
CA PRO A 148 11.33 0.17 16.32
C PRO A 148 11.53 -1.35 16.25
N SER A 149 10.64 -2.12 16.86
CA SER A 149 10.65 -3.59 16.81
C SER A 149 10.46 -4.19 15.42
N THR A 150 10.00 -3.37 14.47
CA THR A 150 9.79 -3.75 13.06
C THR A 150 10.81 -3.14 12.11
N TRP A 151 11.79 -2.39 12.60
CA TRP A 151 12.85 -1.84 11.76
C TRP A 151 13.62 -2.96 11.08
N GLU A 152 14.12 -2.68 9.87
CA GLU A 152 14.71 -3.62 8.93
C GLU A 152 13.69 -4.55 8.23
N ASP A 153 12.44 -4.62 8.73
CA ASP A 153 11.40 -5.38 8.06
C ASP A 153 10.92 -4.68 6.78
N LYS A 154 10.73 -5.49 5.73
CA LYS A 154 10.09 -5.08 4.48
C LYS A 154 8.63 -5.47 4.54
N VAL A 155 7.78 -4.54 4.99
CA VAL A 155 6.37 -4.82 5.25
C VAL A 155 5.57 -4.69 3.96
N ALA A 156 5.41 -5.81 3.27
CA ALA A 156 4.82 -5.88 1.93
C ALA A 156 3.30 -5.75 1.92
N SER A 157 2.62 -6.13 3.01
CA SER A 157 1.17 -6.01 3.11
C SER A 157 0.72 -5.90 4.56
N ILE A 158 -0.38 -5.18 4.77
CA ILE A 158 -1.02 -4.97 6.08
C ILE A 158 -2.53 -5.10 5.92
N CYS A 159 -3.18 -5.82 6.84
CA CYS A 159 -4.63 -5.77 7.00
C CYS A 159 -5.02 -5.94 8.48
N GLN A 160 -6.29 -5.68 8.80
CA GLN A 160 -6.80 -5.95 10.13
C GLN A 160 -6.89 -7.47 10.35
N PHE A 161 -6.41 -7.95 11.49
CA PHE A 161 -6.61 -9.34 11.93
C PHE A 161 -7.83 -9.44 12.84
N THR A 162 -7.74 -8.84 14.00
CA THR A 162 -8.83 -8.69 14.98
C THR A 162 -8.82 -7.24 15.48
N PRO A 163 -9.85 -6.77 16.18
CA PRO A 163 -9.79 -5.44 16.78
C PRO A 163 -8.50 -5.24 17.59
N GLY A 164 -7.74 -4.19 17.27
CA GLY A 164 -6.46 -3.86 17.92
C GLY A 164 -5.26 -4.73 17.54
N LYS A 165 -5.39 -5.61 16.54
CA LYS A 165 -4.26 -6.39 16.01
C LYS A 165 -4.26 -6.39 14.48
N LEU A 166 -3.07 -6.32 13.91
CA LEU A 166 -2.86 -6.36 12.46
C LEU A 166 -2.28 -7.71 12.04
N LEU A 167 -2.61 -8.11 10.84
CA LEU A 167 -1.88 -9.14 10.12
C LEU A 167 -0.94 -8.45 9.15
N ILE A 168 0.33 -8.81 9.18
CA ILE A 168 1.37 -8.19 8.37
C ILE A 168 2.15 -9.25 7.61
N SER A 169 2.46 -8.98 6.36
CA SER A 169 3.38 -9.80 5.57
C SER A 169 4.74 -9.12 5.48
N ILE A 170 5.77 -9.82 5.90
CA ILE A 170 7.17 -9.35 5.83
C ILE A 170 7.88 -10.15 4.75
N PHE A 171 8.44 -9.44 3.76
CA PHE A 171 9.16 -10.04 2.65
C PHE A 171 10.25 -10.99 3.15
N SER A 172 10.32 -12.19 2.61
CA SER A 172 11.26 -13.27 2.99
C SER A 172 11.11 -13.83 4.41
N GLN A 173 10.18 -13.33 5.24
CA GLN A 173 10.00 -13.82 6.61
C GLN A 173 8.64 -14.50 6.81
N GLY A 174 7.60 -14.11 6.04
CA GLY A 174 6.26 -14.68 6.12
C GLY A 174 5.24 -13.74 6.76
N VAL A 175 4.20 -14.32 7.35
CA VAL A 175 3.06 -13.59 7.90
C VAL A 175 3.13 -13.57 9.42
N PHE A 176 2.82 -12.41 10.03
CA PHE A 176 2.88 -12.19 11.46
C PHE A 176 1.62 -11.48 11.96
N ILE A 177 1.24 -11.77 13.20
CA ILE A 177 0.30 -10.95 13.95
C ILE A 177 1.11 -9.87 14.67
N PHE A 178 0.78 -8.61 14.39
CA PHE A 178 1.39 -7.46 15.04
C PHE A 178 0.41 -6.83 16.04
N ASN A 179 0.89 -6.55 17.24
CA ASN A 179 0.14 -5.87 18.29
C ASN A 179 0.64 -4.43 18.45
N PRO A 180 -0.10 -3.42 17.95
CA PRO A 180 0.30 -2.02 18.07
C PRO A 180 0.46 -1.51 19.50
N ALA A 181 -0.30 -2.06 20.46
CA ALA A 181 -0.24 -1.62 21.87
C ALA A 181 1.07 -2.01 22.55
N THR A 182 1.67 -3.14 22.16
CA THR A 182 2.96 -3.60 22.72
C THR A 182 4.13 -3.40 21.77
N GLY A 183 3.85 -3.18 20.46
CA GLY A 183 4.85 -3.14 19.40
C GLY A 183 5.43 -4.51 19.05
N GLU A 184 4.86 -5.60 19.57
CA GLU A 184 5.37 -6.96 19.36
C GLU A 184 4.75 -7.62 18.12
N LYS A 185 5.54 -8.45 17.45
CA LYS A 185 5.08 -9.32 16.37
C LYS A 185 5.30 -10.79 16.73
N GLN A 186 4.34 -11.64 16.37
CA GLN A 186 4.44 -13.10 16.52
C GLN A 186 4.09 -13.78 15.20
N PRO A 187 4.75 -14.90 14.84
CA PRO A 187 4.41 -15.62 13.63
C PRO A 187 2.94 -16.01 13.59
N PHE A 188 2.30 -15.80 12.43
CA PHE A 188 0.96 -16.31 12.18
C PHE A 188 1.07 -17.78 11.79
N THR A 189 0.52 -18.66 12.62
CA THR A 189 0.52 -20.11 12.38
C THR A 189 -0.90 -20.59 12.09
N ILE A 190 -1.06 -21.32 11.01
CA ILE A 190 -2.30 -22.04 10.68
C ILE A 190 -2.15 -23.47 11.22
N VAL A 191 -3.28 -24.12 11.49
CA VAL A 191 -3.31 -25.50 12.05
C VAL A 191 -2.60 -26.53 11.12
N ASP A 192 -2.55 -26.23 9.82
CA ASP A 192 -1.84 -27.06 8.84
C ASP A 192 -0.40 -26.56 8.63
N ALA A 193 0.57 -27.45 8.94
CA ALA A 193 2.00 -27.14 8.85
C ALA A 193 2.48 -26.93 7.40
N GLU A 194 1.86 -27.55 6.42
CA GLU A 194 2.23 -27.44 5.00
C GLU A 194 1.84 -26.04 4.47
N THR A 195 0.62 -25.60 4.75
CA THR A 195 0.14 -24.25 4.40
C THR A 195 0.92 -23.17 5.14
N THR A 196 1.24 -23.37 6.43
CA THR A 196 2.10 -22.46 7.19
C THR A 196 3.48 -22.33 6.54
N ALA A 197 4.09 -23.42 6.09
CA ALA A 197 5.38 -23.39 5.42
C ALA A 197 5.32 -22.65 4.06
N LEU A 198 4.23 -22.77 3.32
CA LEU A 198 4.01 -22.02 2.08
C LEU A 198 3.88 -20.50 2.32
N LEU A 199 3.18 -20.09 3.37
CA LEU A 199 3.03 -18.68 3.76
C LEU A 199 4.32 -18.07 4.29
N CYS A 200 5.22 -18.90 4.84
CA CYS A 200 6.55 -18.50 5.32
C CYS A 200 7.63 -18.68 4.24
N ASN A 201 7.25 -18.94 2.98
CA ASN A 201 8.22 -19.25 1.94
C ASN A 201 9.14 -18.06 1.65
N ARG A 202 10.43 -18.28 1.83
CA ARG A 202 11.48 -17.28 1.70
C ARG A 202 11.54 -16.76 0.26
N GLY A 203 11.42 -15.44 0.10
CA GLY A 203 11.65 -14.74 -1.16
C GLY A 203 10.40 -14.21 -1.87
N LYS A 204 9.21 -14.34 -1.29
CA LYS A 204 7.96 -13.82 -1.89
C LYS A 204 7.23 -12.91 -0.91
N ALA A 205 6.62 -11.85 -1.43
CA ALA A 205 5.66 -11.06 -0.70
C ALA A 205 4.30 -11.79 -0.72
N VAL A 206 3.62 -11.83 0.41
CA VAL A 206 2.24 -12.31 0.51
C VAL A 206 1.36 -11.07 0.64
N ASN A 207 0.46 -10.88 -0.29
CA ASN A 207 -0.55 -9.84 -0.20
C ASN A 207 -1.69 -10.32 0.71
N LEU A 208 -2.12 -9.47 1.60
CA LEU A 208 -3.18 -9.73 2.56
C LEU A 208 -4.40 -8.90 2.19
N LEU A 209 -5.57 -9.53 2.13
CA LEU A 209 -6.83 -8.85 1.87
C LEU A 209 -7.89 -9.39 2.82
N ARG A 210 -8.64 -8.50 3.47
CA ARG A 210 -9.82 -8.85 4.25
C ARG A 210 -11.06 -8.59 3.43
N ASN A 211 -11.94 -9.57 3.31
CA ASN A 211 -13.23 -9.39 2.65
C ASN A 211 -14.33 -9.01 3.66
N THR A 212 -15.54 -8.72 3.16
CA THR A 212 -16.71 -8.34 3.97
C THR A 212 -17.22 -9.45 4.90
N HIS A 213 -16.75 -10.70 4.73
CA HIS A 213 -17.15 -11.86 5.52
C HIS A 213 -16.12 -12.28 6.56
N HIS A 214 -15.16 -11.39 6.86
CA HIS A 214 -14.06 -11.61 7.80
C HIS A 214 -13.00 -12.64 7.37
N SER A 215 -13.09 -13.17 6.15
CA SER A 215 -12.05 -14.05 5.60
C SER A 215 -10.81 -13.26 5.18
N ILE A 216 -9.64 -13.84 5.37
CA ILE A 216 -8.35 -13.25 5.01
C ILE A 216 -7.82 -14.00 3.80
N LEU A 217 -7.56 -13.28 2.71
CA LEU A 217 -6.96 -13.84 1.51
C LEU A 217 -5.44 -13.65 1.54
N PHE A 218 -4.72 -14.74 1.33
CA PHE A 218 -3.29 -14.73 1.13
C PHE A 218 -3.03 -14.90 -0.36
N LEU A 219 -2.40 -13.90 -0.97
CA LEU A 219 -2.06 -13.89 -2.39
C LEU A 219 -0.55 -14.11 -2.53
N GLY A 220 -0.18 -15.28 -3.03
CA GLY A 220 1.19 -15.63 -3.36
C GLY A 220 1.19 -16.30 -4.74
N GLU A 221 1.77 -17.47 -4.87
CA GLU A 221 1.53 -18.33 -6.06
C GLU A 221 0.12 -18.92 -6.07
N HIS A 222 -0.53 -18.95 -4.91
CA HIS A 222 -1.87 -19.49 -4.71
C HIS A 222 -2.73 -18.50 -3.89
N ILE A 223 -4.05 -18.65 -4.00
CA ILE A 223 -5.02 -17.92 -3.18
C ILE A 223 -5.45 -18.83 -2.04
N TYR A 224 -5.27 -18.37 -0.82
CA TYR A 224 -5.73 -19.04 0.39
C TYR A 224 -6.82 -18.20 1.04
N ILE A 225 -7.89 -18.85 1.48
CA ILE A 225 -8.99 -18.21 2.21
C ILE A 225 -8.98 -18.79 3.62
N TYR A 226 -8.95 -17.90 4.60
CA TYR A 226 -9.00 -18.23 6.02
C TYR A 226 -10.17 -17.50 6.67
N ASP A 227 -11.03 -18.23 7.39
CA ASP A 227 -12.14 -17.73 8.21
C ASP A 227 -11.71 -17.50 9.64
#